data_aa65d4ad8375956fe4c434211390d0f8
#
_entry.id   aa65d4ad8375956fe4c434211390d0f8
#
_cell.length_a   1.000
_cell.length_b   1.000
_cell.length_c   1.000
_cell.angle_alpha   90.00
_cell.angle_beta   90.00
_cell.angle_gamma   90.00
#
_symmetry.space_group_name_H-M   'P 1'
#
loop_
_entity.id
_entity.type
_entity.pdbx_description
1 polymer ?
#
loop_
_entity_poly.entity_id
_entity_poly.type
_entity_poly.pdbx_seq_one_letter_code
_entity_poly.pdbx_strand_id
1 'polypeptide(L)'
;MNHDTSYSGMHKPSSDFESREAYLEHELQIMQPKRWWLNLPFRDYRFEPEDLIPAIAGTIGKVVMVSAVAAAFAVPLGLPDTFLPQNVHYELLIASIFIILLSGLFLPTSNLPGTHGPLIPLIPVVVAAGGHPLAFGLLIGVFGFLLGITKGGSLMAKLTSNGVCGGLLLYLGFVGTTGQVKKLFEWAGSFDKSYIAFIVIIGTILLYALLEHWRKRWLAVPLGCVLAGFTAYLC
;
A
#
# COMPACT_ATOMS: atom_id res chain seq x y z
N MET A 1 -17.98 -35.73 18.81
CA MET A 1 -17.05 -34.71 18.34
C MET A 1 -16.82 -33.78 19.52
N ASN A 2 -15.77 -34.06 20.30
CA ASN A 2 -15.43 -33.26 21.49
C ASN A 2 -14.72 -31.99 21.01
N HIS A 3 -15.37 -30.87 21.16
CA HIS A 3 -14.75 -29.56 21.08
C HIS A 3 -14.01 -29.32 22.42
N ASP A 4 -12.77 -29.72 22.48
CA ASP A 4 -11.87 -29.29 23.56
C ASP A 4 -11.58 -27.80 23.39
N THR A 5 -12.25 -27.00 24.20
CA THR A 5 -12.13 -25.54 24.28
C THR A 5 -10.96 -25.12 25.20
N SER A 6 -9.82 -25.77 25.08
CA SER A 6 -8.64 -25.47 25.91
C SER A 6 -7.49 -24.86 25.10
N TYR A 7 -7.74 -23.83 24.28
CA TYR A 7 -6.66 -23.13 23.55
C TYR A 7 -6.23 -21.81 24.19
N SER A 8 -6.72 -21.45 25.35
CA SER A 8 -6.47 -20.14 25.95
C SER A 8 -5.10 -19.94 26.61
N GLY A 9 -4.12 -20.82 26.39
CA GLY A 9 -2.89 -20.77 27.17
C GLY A 9 -1.57 -20.97 26.43
N MET A 10 -1.53 -21.05 25.10
CA MET A 10 -0.32 -21.51 24.41
C MET A 10 0.32 -20.54 23.44
N HIS A 11 0.24 -19.25 23.68
CA HIS A 11 1.14 -18.33 22.97
C HIS A 11 2.56 -18.48 23.52
N LYS A 12 3.42 -19.13 22.76
CA LYS A 12 4.84 -19.22 23.08
C LYS A 12 5.54 -17.96 22.58
N PRO A 13 6.53 -17.42 23.31
CA PRO A 13 7.31 -16.28 22.79
C PRO A 13 8.07 -16.67 21.52
N SER A 14 8.31 -15.71 20.65
CA SER A 14 9.01 -15.94 19.38
C SER A 14 10.43 -16.51 19.55
N SER A 15 11.03 -16.27 20.70
CA SER A 15 12.34 -16.81 21.09
C SER A 15 12.40 -18.34 21.22
N ASP A 16 11.26 -18.99 21.39
CA ASP A 16 11.17 -20.45 21.58
C ASP A 16 11.16 -21.24 20.27
N PHE A 17 11.21 -20.55 19.12
CA PHE A 17 11.17 -21.14 17.81
C PHE A 17 12.50 -21.00 17.08
N GLU A 18 12.91 -22.03 16.34
CA GLU A 18 14.14 -22.04 15.59
C GLU A 18 14.16 -21.04 14.42
N SER A 19 12.97 -20.70 13.89
CA SER A 19 12.83 -19.72 12.81
C SER A 19 11.54 -18.91 12.97
N ARG A 20 11.52 -17.71 12.38
CA ARG A 20 10.29 -16.88 12.35
C ARG A 20 9.16 -17.56 11.55
N GLU A 21 9.49 -18.37 10.55
CA GLU A 21 8.48 -19.11 9.78
C GLU A 21 7.78 -20.14 10.65
N ALA A 22 8.54 -20.91 11.43
CA ALA A 22 7.97 -21.87 12.39
C ALA A 22 7.10 -21.18 13.46
N TYR A 23 7.51 -20.02 13.92
CA TYR A 23 6.71 -19.20 14.83
C TYR A 23 5.40 -18.74 14.18
N LEU A 24 5.45 -18.21 12.95
CA LEU A 24 4.25 -17.75 12.23
C LEU A 24 3.30 -18.90 11.92
N GLU A 25 3.79 -20.07 11.55
CA GLU A 25 2.95 -21.25 11.36
C GLU A 25 2.26 -21.68 12.66
N HIS A 26 2.98 -21.64 13.78
CA HIS A 26 2.40 -21.93 15.09
C HIS A 26 1.32 -20.91 15.46
N GLU A 27 1.58 -19.60 15.28
CA GLU A 27 0.61 -18.55 15.56
C GLU A 27 -0.64 -18.68 14.65
N LEU A 28 -0.48 -19.00 13.38
CA LEU A 28 -1.60 -19.25 12.46
C LEU A 28 -2.47 -20.44 12.89
N GLN A 29 -1.89 -21.45 13.56
CA GLN A 29 -2.65 -22.57 14.09
C GLN A 29 -3.43 -22.21 15.36
N ILE A 30 -2.90 -21.31 16.15
CA ILE A 30 -3.52 -20.86 17.42
C ILE A 30 -4.54 -19.74 17.16
N MET A 31 -4.18 -18.77 16.35
CA MET A 31 -5.09 -17.71 15.94
C MET A 31 -6.13 -18.28 14.98
N GLN A 32 -7.34 -18.50 15.46
CA GLN A 32 -8.49 -18.93 14.65
C GLN A 32 -9.55 -17.83 14.57
N PRO A 33 -9.24 -16.67 13.94
CA PRO A 33 -10.22 -15.63 13.78
C PRO A 33 -11.38 -16.15 12.93
N LYS A 34 -12.59 -15.96 13.40
CA LYS A 34 -13.80 -16.46 12.76
C LYS A 34 -14.36 -15.39 11.82
N ARG A 35 -14.59 -15.79 10.59
CA ARG A 35 -15.25 -14.91 9.61
C ARG A 35 -16.67 -14.57 10.07
N TRP A 36 -17.03 -13.30 9.99
CA TRP A 36 -18.32 -12.74 10.43
C TRP A 36 -18.60 -12.84 11.93
N TRP A 37 -17.59 -13.09 12.75
CA TRP A 37 -17.67 -12.98 14.20
C TRP A 37 -16.85 -11.78 14.66
N LEU A 38 -17.22 -11.26 15.84
CA LEU A 38 -16.48 -10.18 16.46
C LEU A 38 -15.15 -10.72 17.00
N ASN A 39 -14.06 -10.48 16.27
CA ASN A 39 -12.72 -10.82 16.69
C ASN A 39 -12.13 -9.62 17.42
N LEU A 40 -11.63 -9.82 18.62
CA LEU A 40 -11.10 -8.77 19.47
C LEU A 40 -9.59 -8.86 19.58
N PRO A 41 -8.90 -7.69 19.59
CA PRO A 41 -7.49 -7.65 19.95
C PRO A 41 -7.24 -8.31 21.30
N PHE A 42 -6.10 -8.94 21.46
CA PHE A 42 -5.65 -9.68 22.66
C PHE A 42 -6.46 -10.94 23.02
N ARG A 43 -7.58 -11.18 22.38
CA ARG A 43 -8.33 -12.43 22.50
C ARG A 43 -8.16 -13.33 21.28
N ASP A 44 -8.39 -12.79 20.10
CA ASP A 44 -8.36 -13.53 18.84
C ASP A 44 -7.15 -13.14 17.96
N TYR A 45 -6.56 -12.00 18.28
CA TYR A 45 -5.33 -11.48 17.66
C TYR A 45 -4.31 -11.12 18.71
N ARG A 46 -3.06 -11.41 18.41
CA ARG A 46 -1.92 -10.95 19.19
C ARG A 46 -1.32 -9.70 18.55
N PHE A 47 -0.98 -8.72 19.37
CA PHE A 47 -0.20 -7.58 18.95
C PHE A 47 1.28 -7.86 19.21
N GLU A 48 2.10 -7.78 18.16
CA GLU A 48 3.54 -7.92 18.25
C GLU A 48 4.21 -6.58 17.96
N PRO A 49 5.15 -6.12 18.80
CA PRO A 49 5.89 -4.88 18.53
C PRO A 49 6.65 -4.91 17.21
N GLU A 50 7.02 -6.12 16.75
CA GLU A 50 7.73 -6.34 15.49
C GLU A 50 6.89 -5.99 14.27
N ASP A 51 5.56 -6.06 14.36
CA ASP A 51 4.63 -5.71 13.30
C ASP A 51 4.44 -4.20 13.16
N LEU A 52 4.83 -3.42 14.18
CA LEU A 52 4.66 -1.97 14.18
C LEU A 52 5.43 -1.30 13.03
N ILE A 53 6.65 -1.74 12.79
CA ILE A 53 7.51 -1.13 11.78
C ILE A 53 7.00 -1.39 10.35
N PRO A 54 6.64 -2.64 9.96
CA PRO A 54 5.98 -2.89 8.68
C PRO A 54 4.65 -2.13 8.54
N ALA A 55 3.87 -2.01 9.62
CA ALA A 55 2.61 -1.25 9.59
C ALA A 55 2.84 0.25 9.34
N ILE A 56 3.83 0.85 10.00
CA ILE A 56 4.21 2.25 9.75
C ILE A 56 4.68 2.42 8.30
N ALA A 57 5.55 1.54 7.81
CA ALA A 57 6.03 1.58 6.43
C ALA A 57 4.88 1.46 5.41
N GLY A 58 3.93 0.55 5.67
CA GLY A 58 2.72 0.40 4.86
C GLY A 58 1.83 1.66 4.87
N THR A 59 1.67 2.29 6.03
CA THR A 59 0.90 3.54 6.18
C THR A 59 1.56 4.68 5.40
N ILE A 60 2.88 4.85 5.52
CA ILE A 60 3.63 5.85 4.76
C ILE A 60 3.46 5.60 3.25
N GLY A 61 3.63 4.34 2.82
CA GLY A 61 3.42 3.96 1.41
C GLY A 61 2.01 4.32 0.92
N LYS A 62 0.99 4.08 1.74
CA LYS A 62 -0.39 4.46 1.42
C LYS A 62 -0.56 5.98 1.29
N VAL A 63 -0.02 6.78 2.21
CA VAL A 63 -0.07 8.25 2.13
C VAL A 63 0.57 8.75 0.83
N VAL A 64 1.74 8.22 0.48
CA VAL A 64 2.44 8.59 -0.76
C VAL A 64 1.59 8.25 -1.99
N MET A 65 0.99 7.06 -2.04
CA MET A 65 0.16 6.63 -3.17
C MET A 65 -1.11 7.48 -3.31
N VAL A 66 -1.81 7.75 -2.21
CA VAL A 66 -3.01 8.61 -2.21
C VAL A 66 -2.66 10.01 -2.68
N SER A 67 -1.55 10.57 -2.17
CA SER A 67 -1.06 11.88 -2.58
C SER A 67 -0.74 11.93 -4.07
N ALA A 68 -0.11 10.88 -4.60
CA ALA A 68 0.23 10.80 -6.02
C ALA A 68 -1.04 10.75 -6.91
N VAL A 69 -2.06 9.99 -6.51
CA VAL A 69 -3.36 9.93 -7.24
C VAL A 69 -4.07 11.26 -7.16
N ALA A 70 -4.19 11.86 -5.97
CA ALA A 70 -4.85 13.15 -5.80
C ALA A 70 -4.15 14.26 -6.61
N ALA A 71 -2.82 14.32 -6.57
CA ALA A 71 -2.04 15.28 -7.36
C ALA A 71 -2.20 15.08 -8.87
N ALA A 72 -2.30 13.83 -9.33
CA ALA A 72 -2.50 13.54 -10.75
C ALA A 72 -3.84 14.06 -11.30
N PHE A 73 -4.85 14.25 -10.45
CA PHE A 73 -6.11 14.91 -10.80
C PHE A 73 -6.07 16.42 -10.53
N ALA A 74 -5.49 16.85 -9.42
CA ALA A 74 -5.55 18.24 -8.97
C ALA A 74 -4.92 19.20 -9.98
N VAL A 75 -3.72 18.89 -10.45
CA VAL A 75 -2.97 19.77 -11.35
C VAL A 75 -3.66 19.95 -12.71
N PRO A 76 -4.03 18.89 -13.45
CA PRO A 76 -4.65 19.04 -14.76
C PRO A 76 -6.06 19.65 -14.71
N LEU A 77 -6.80 19.46 -13.63
CA LEU A 77 -8.18 19.98 -13.48
C LEU A 77 -8.22 21.35 -12.78
N GLY A 78 -7.07 21.93 -12.43
CA GLY A 78 -7.02 23.22 -11.75
C GLY A 78 -7.76 23.23 -10.41
N LEU A 79 -7.74 22.11 -9.67
CA LEU A 79 -8.43 21.98 -8.39
C LEU A 79 -7.70 22.81 -7.32
N PRO A 80 -8.43 23.28 -6.28
CA PRO A 80 -7.84 24.12 -5.25
C PRO A 80 -6.75 23.39 -4.45
N ASP A 81 -5.77 24.13 -3.91
CA ASP A 81 -4.65 23.59 -3.16
C ASP A 81 -5.06 22.74 -1.95
N THR A 82 -6.26 22.99 -1.42
CA THR A 82 -6.84 22.21 -0.32
C THR A 82 -7.33 20.82 -0.75
N PHE A 83 -7.49 20.58 -2.05
CA PHE A 83 -8.00 19.30 -2.58
C PHE A 83 -7.12 18.13 -2.18
N LEU A 84 -5.81 18.25 -2.35
CA LEU A 84 -4.86 17.18 -2.04
C LEU A 84 -4.86 16.80 -0.56
N PRO A 85 -4.64 17.72 0.40
CA PRO A 85 -4.62 17.37 1.81
C PRO A 85 -5.98 16.85 2.30
N GLN A 86 -7.10 17.39 1.82
CA GLN A 86 -8.43 16.92 2.17
C GLN A 86 -8.68 15.49 1.68
N ASN A 87 -8.33 15.16 0.44
CA ASN A 87 -8.50 13.82 -0.08
C ASN A 87 -7.62 12.80 0.64
N VAL A 88 -6.37 13.15 0.95
CA VAL A 88 -5.49 12.28 1.76
C VAL A 88 -6.10 12.04 3.14
N HIS A 89 -6.61 13.08 3.80
CA HIS A 89 -7.24 12.96 5.11
C HIS A 89 -8.48 12.05 5.08
N TYR A 90 -9.41 12.29 4.15
CA TYR A 90 -10.62 11.48 4.03
C TYR A 90 -10.33 10.02 3.63
N GLU A 91 -9.42 9.82 2.68
CA GLU A 91 -9.04 8.47 2.26
C GLU A 91 -8.44 7.68 3.44
N LEU A 92 -7.54 8.29 4.21
CA LEU A 92 -6.94 7.64 5.38
C LEU A 92 -7.98 7.35 6.46
N LEU A 93 -8.90 8.28 6.72
CA LEU A 93 -9.98 8.09 7.69
C LEU A 93 -10.89 6.93 7.28
N ILE A 94 -11.41 6.97 6.05
CA ILE A 94 -12.31 5.94 5.51
C ILE A 94 -11.60 4.58 5.46
N ALA A 95 -10.37 4.55 4.94
CA ALA A 95 -9.60 3.32 4.88
C ALA A 95 -9.34 2.74 6.26
N SER A 96 -9.04 3.57 7.27
CA SER A 96 -8.83 3.11 8.64
C SER A 96 -10.11 2.52 9.24
N ILE A 97 -11.27 3.14 9.01
CA ILE A 97 -12.55 2.60 9.44
C ILE A 97 -12.80 1.24 8.79
N PHE A 98 -12.64 1.12 7.46
CA PHE A 98 -12.82 -0.15 6.76
C PHE A 98 -11.80 -1.21 7.18
N ILE A 99 -10.54 -0.85 7.41
CA ILE A 99 -9.53 -1.77 7.92
C ILE A 99 -9.95 -2.30 9.29
N ILE A 100 -10.31 -1.42 10.23
CA ILE A 100 -10.69 -1.81 11.59
C ILE A 100 -11.96 -2.66 11.56
N LEU A 101 -13.02 -2.20 10.88
CA LEU A 101 -14.31 -2.88 10.89
C LEU A 101 -14.29 -4.19 10.09
N LEU A 102 -13.72 -4.18 8.88
CA LEU A 102 -13.80 -5.34 8.00
C LEU A 102 -12.65 -6.32 8.23
N SER A 103 -11.40 -5.83 8.28
CA SER A 103 -10.25 -6.72 8.43
C SER A 103 -9.98 -7.05 9.91
N GLY A 104 -10.06 -6.06 10.78
CA GLY A 104 -9.75 -6.27 12.20
C GLY A 104 -10.85 -7.05 12.92
N LEU A 105 -12.11 -6.66 12.77
CA LEU A 105 -13.19 -7.19 13.59
C LEU A 105 -13.97 -8.34 12.93
N PHE A 106 -14.24 -8.27 11.63
CA PHE A 106 -15.19 -9.19 11.00
C PHE A 106 -14.61 -10.08 9.91
N LEU A 107 -13.58 -9.64 9.21
CA LEU A 107 -13.00 -10.35 8.07
C LEU A 107 -11.48 -10.44 8.18
N PRO A 108 -10.96 -11.37 8.98
CA PRO A 108 -9.52 -11.48 9.22
C PRO A 108 -8.69 -11.76 7.96
N THR A 109 -9.32 -12.24 6.91
CA THR A 109 -8.68 -12.53 5.62
C THR A 109 -8.84 -11.39 4.61
N SER A 110 -9.45 -10.26 4.99
CA SER A 110 -9.60 -9.14 4.06
C SER A 110 -8.27 -8.41 3.88
N ASN A 111 -8.02 -8.00 2.65
CA ASN A 111 -6.85 -7.21 2.33
C ASN A 111 -7.05 -5.75 2.75
N LEU A 112 -5.94 -5.08 2.98
CA LEU A 112 -5.90 -3.65 3.23
C LEU A 112 -6.60 -2.92 2.07
N PRO A 113 -7.67 -2.15 2.31
CA PRO A 113 -8.26 -1.31 1.28
C PRO A 113 -7.21 -0.30 0.84
N GLY A 114 -6.89 -0.28 -0.44
CA GLY A 114 -5.78 0.47 -0.97
C GLY A 114 -6.15 1.34 -2.14
N THR A 115 -5.34 2.36 -2.34
CA THR A 115 -5.36 3.16 -3.56
C THR A 115 -4.85 2.30 -4.71
N HIS A 116 -5.58 2.31 -5.82
CA HIS A 116 -5.22 1.53 -7.00
C HIS A 116 -4.05 2.18 -7.75
N GLY A 117 -2.83 2.00 -7.26
CA GLY A 117 -1.60 2.49 -7.92
C GLY A 117 -1.51 2.17 -9.42
N PRO A 118 -1.91 0.98 -9.88
CA PRO A 118 -2.00 0.64 -11.30
C PRO A 118 -2.85 1.56 -12.15
N LEU A 119 -3.74 2.34 -11.56
CA LEU A 119 -4.59 3.27 -12.29
C LEU A 119 -3.94 4.65 -12.51
N ILE A 120 -2.87 4.98 -11.82
CA ILE A 120 -2.17 6.26 -11.97
C ILE A 120 -1.82 6.57 -13.43
N PRO A 121 -1.29 5.64 -14.24
CA PRO A 121 -1.00 5.89 -15.64
C PRO A 121 -2.23 6.16 -16.51
N LEU A 122 -3.44 5.75 -16.06
CA LEU A 122 -4.69 5.99 -16.77
C LEU A 122 -5.31 7.36 -16.46
N ILE A 123 -4.93 7.99 -15.36
CA ILE A 123 -5.48 9.28 -14.93
C ILE A 123 -5.34 10.36 -16.01
N PRO A 124 -4.18 10.55 -16.69
CA PRO A 124 -4.07 11.54 -17.76
C PRO A 124 -5.05 11.30 -18.90
N VAL A 125 -5.32 10.03 -19.25
CA VAL A 125 -6.30 9.68 -20.29
C VAL A 125 -7.72 10.03 -19.84
N VAL A 126 -8.07 9.73 -18.59
CA VAL A 126 -9.37 10.06 -18.00
C VAL A 126 -9.58 11.58 -17.96
N VAL A 127 -8.57 12.33 -17.54
CA VAL A 127 -8.61 13.80 -17.48
C VAL A 127 -8.73 14.41 -18.88
N ALA A 128 -7.96 13.92 -19.86
CA ALA A 128 -8.04 14.37 -21.24
C ALA A 128 -9.42 14.13 -21.87
N ALA A 129 -10.12 13.08 -21.42
CA ALA A 129 -11.51 12.80 -21.80
C ALA A 129 -12.55 13.62 -21.03
N GLY A 130 -12.14 14.57 -20.18
CA GLY A 130 -13.04 15.36 -19.32
C GLY A 130 -13.59 14.58 -18.11
N GLY A 131 -12.97 13.46 -17.74
CA GLY A 131 -13.40 12.63 -16.62
C GLY A 131 -13.16 13.28 -15.25
N HIS A 132 -14.15 13.17 -14.38
CA HIS A 132 -14.07 13.68 -13.01
C HIS A 132 -13.57 12.58 -12.05
N PRO A 133 -12.71 12.91 -11.04
CA PRO A 133 -12.16 11.92 -10.10
C PRO A 133 -13.24 11.11 -9.37
N LEU A 134 -14.34 11.74 -8.95
CA LEU A 134 -15.44 11.04 -8.29
C LEU A 134 -16.16 10.05 -9.21
N ALA A 135 -16.39 10.41 -10.47
CA ALA A 135 -16.99 9.52 -11.46
C ALA A 135 -16.10 8.30 -11.74
N PHE A 136 -14.79 8.53 -11.82
CA PHE A 136 -13.79 7.48 -11.98
C PHE A 136 -13.76 6.52 -10.78
N GLY A 137 -13.73 7.06 -9.55
CA GLY A 137 -13.80 6.26 -8.33
C GLY A 137 -15.10 5.46 -8.20
N LEU A 138 -16.25 6.07 -8.52
CA LEU A 138 -17.54 5.41 -8.51
C LEU A 138 -17.59 4.27 -9.52
N LEU A 139 -17.10 4.47 -10.73
CA LEU A 139 -17.07 3.46 -11.79
C LEU A 139 -16.23 2.24 -11.37
N ILE A 140 -15.05 2.48 -10.78
CA ILE A 140 -14.20 1.42 -10.25
C ILE A 140 -14.90 0.70 -9.09
N GLY A 141 -15.54 1.44 -8.18
CA GLY A 141 -16.28 0.87 -7.06
C GLY A 141 -17.44 -0.03 -7.52
N VAL A 142 -18.25 0.44 -8.47
CA VAL A 142 -19.34 -0.33 -9.07
C VAL A 142 -18.81 -1.57 -9.80
N PHE A 143 -17.76 -1.42 -10.59
CA PHE A 143 -17.15 -2.55 -11.29
C PHE A 143 -16.60 -3.61 -10.32
N GLY A 144 -15.86 -3.17 -9.28
CA GLY A 144 -15.37 -4.06 -8.23
C GLY A 144 -16.49 -4.77 -7.47
N PHE A 145 -17.57 -4.05 -7.17
CA PHE A 145 -18.75 -4.62 -6.52
C PHE A 145 -19.44 -5.70 -7.40
N LEU A 146 -19.62 -5.42 -8.68
CA LEU A 146 -20.17 -6.39 -9.64
C LEU A 146 -19.28 -7.63 -9.76
N LEU A 147 -17.96 -7.46 -9.85
CA LEU A 147 -17.01 -8.57 -9.84
C LEU A 147 -17.09 -9.40 -8.55
N GLY A 148 -17.30 -8.74 -7.42
CA GLY A 148 -17.46 -9.42 -6.13
C GLY A 148 -18.72 -10.27 -6.06
N ILE A 149 -19.88 -9.73 -6.44
CA ILE A 149 -21.17 -10.44 -6.43
C ILE A 149 -21.20 -11.60 -7.44
N THR A 150 -20.70 -11.36 -8.65
CA THR A 150 -20.71 -12.37 -9.73
C THR A 150 -19.62 -13.41 -9.59
N LYS A 151 -18.76 -13.31 -8.55
CA LYS A 151 -17.53 -14.10 -8.42
C LYS A 151 -16.62 -14.00 -9.66
N GLY A 152 -16.79 -12.96 -10.46
CA GLY A 152 -16.03 -12.70 -11.68
C GLY A 152 -14.54 -12.54 -11.43
N GLY A 153 -14.13 -12.11 -10.24
CA GLY A 153 -12.73 -12.03 -9.83
C GLY A 153 -12.00 -13.38 -9.91
N SER A 154 -12.68 -14.49 -9.55
CA SER A 154 -12.09 -15.84 -9.66
C SER A 154 -11.95 -16.28 -11.12
N LEU A 155 -12.87 -15.88 -11.99
CA LEU A 155 -12.79 -16.12 -13.43
C LEU A 155 -11.66 -15.30 -14.04
N MET A 156 -11.55 -14.02 -13.70
CA MET A 156 -10.45 -13.16 -14.16
C MET A 156 -9.09 -13.71 -13.72
N ALA A 157 -8.97 -14.15 -12.45
CA ALA A 157 -7.73 -14.75 -11.95
C ALA A 157 -7.33 -16.02 -12.72
N LYS A 158 -8.30 -16.83 -13.14
CA LYS A 158 -8.04 -18.02 -13.97
C LYS A 158 -7.65 -17.67 -15.41
N LEU A 159 -8.23 -16.60 -15.97
CA LEU A 159 -7.93 -16.15 -17.33
C LEU A 159 -6.61 -15.38 -17.41
N THR A 160 -6.21 -14.76 -16.30
CA THR A 160 -4.99 -13.96 -16.24
C THR A 160 -3.79 -14.87 -15.91
N SER A 161 -2.94 -15.11 -16.90
CA SER A 161 -1.72 -15.88 -16.68
C SER A 161 -0.69 -15.10 -15.87
N ASN A 162 0.25 -15.82 -15.22
CA ASN A 162 1.38 -15.19 -14.51
C ASN A 162 2.20 -14.27 -15.44
N GLY A 163 2.29 -14.60 -16.73
CA GLY A 163 2.97 -13.76 -17.70
C GLY A 163 2.27 -12.42 -17.94
N VAL A 164 0.93 -12.42 -17.99
CA VAL A 164 0.15 -11.16 -18.11
C VAL A 164 0.32 -10.30 -16.87
N CYS A 165 0.23 -10.90 -15.66
CA CYS A 165 0.48 -10.18 -14.41
C CYS A 165 1.90 -9.61 -14.36
N GLY A 166 2.92 -10.40 -14.71
CA GLY A 166 4.30 -9.97 -14.76
C GLY A 166 4.53 -8.83 -15.77
N GLY A 167 3.97 -8.96 -16.97
CA GLY A 167 4.04 -7.93 -17.98
C GLY A 167 3.38 -6.62 -17.55
N LEU A 168 2.20 -6.70 -16.91
CA LEU A 168 1.52 -5.53 -16.37
C LEU A 168 2.34 -4.85 -15.28
N LEU A 169 2.89 -5.61 -14.33
CA LEU A 169 3.74 -5.08 -13.25
C LEU A 169 5.01 -4.42 -13.81
N LEU A 170 5.64 -5.03 -14.80
CA LEU A 170 6.81 -4.46 -15.48
C LEU A 170 6.47 -3.14 -16.17
N TYR A 171 5.36 -3.10 -16.92
CA TYR A 171 4.87 -1.90 -17.57
C TYR A 171 4.59 -0.78 -16.55
N LEU A 172 3.87 -1.09 -15.47
CA LEU A 172 3.54 -0.12 -14.42
C LEU A 172 4.80 0.39 -13.71
N GLY A 173 5.75 -0.50 -13.42
CA GLY A 173 7.05 -0.15 -12.84
C GLY A 173 7.82 0.80 -13.76
N PHE A 174 7.87 0.51 -15.05
CA PHE A 174 8.56 1.35 -16.02
C PHE A 174 7.91 2.72 -16.18
N VAL A 175 6.59 2.77 -16.40
CA VAL A 175 5.85 4.04 -16.55
C VAL A 175 5.90 4.85 -15.25
N GLY A 176 5.73 4.20 -14.09
CA GLY A 176 5.83 4.85 -12.79
C GLY A 176 7.20 5.46 -12.56
N THR A 177 8.26 4.69 -12.79
CA THR A 177 9.64 5.16 -12.60
C THR A 177 9.98 6.31 -13.54
N THR A 178 9.72 6.18 -14.83
CA THR A 178 10.00 7.24 -15.81
C THR A 178 9.23 8.52 -15.50
N GLY A 179 7.96 8.40 -15.10
CA GLY A 179 7.14 9.55 -14.70
C GLY A 179 7.67 10.26 -13.46
N GLN A 180 8.10 9.52 -12.44
CA GLN A 180 8.66 10.12 -11.22
C GLN A 180 10.06 10.73 -11.45
N VAL A 181 10.88 10.08 -12.26
CA VAL A 181 12.19 10.63 -12.66
C VAL A 181 12.01 11.96 -13.39
N LYS A 182 11.06 12.05 -14.33
CA LYS A 182 10.76 13.29 -15.04
C LYS A 182 10.34 14.40 -14.07
N LYS A 183 9.42 14.13 -13.16
CA LYS A 183 8.98 15.10 -12.13
C LYS A 183 10.13 15.55 -11.23
N LEU A 184 11.03 14.63 -10.86
CA LEU A 184 12.21 14.96 -10.05
C LEU A 184 13.15 15.93 -10.78
N PHE A 185 13.37 15.73 -12.09
CA PHE A 185 14.17 16.66 -12.88
C PHE A 185 13.48 18.02 -13.07
N GLU A 186 12.18 18.05 -13.28
CA GLU A 186 11.38 19.28 -13.35
C GLU A 186 11.47 20.06 -12.03
N TRP A 187 11.32 19.37 -10.90
CA TRP A 187 11.45 19.96 -9.57
C TRP A 187 12.87 20.49 -9.32
N ALA A 188 13.91 19.71 -9.55
CA ALA A 188 15.30 20.14 -9.35
C ALA A 188 15.69 21.29 -10.31
N GLY A 189 15.15 21.27 -11.52
CA GLY A 189 15.35 22.33 -12.52
C GLY A 189 14.73 23.66 -12.11
N SER A 190 13.65 23.66 -11.32
CA SER A 190 13.03 24.89 -10.82
C SER A 190 13.93 25.67 -9.86
N PHE A 191 14.94 25.01 -9.26
CA PHE A 191 15.95 25.61 -8.39
C PHE A 191 17.33 25.81 -9.06
N ASP A 192 17.39 25.59 -10.38
CA ASP A 192 18.67 25.56 -11.14
C ASP A 192 19.70 24.56 -10.59
N LYS A 193 19.23 23.49 -9.98
CA LYS A 193 20.04 22.48 -9.29
C LYS A 193 19.79 21.07 -9.82
N SER A 194 19.74 20.90 -11.15
CA SER A 194 19.43 19.61 -11.79
C SER A 194 20.34 18.45 -11.36
N TYR A 195 21.55 18.74 -10.87
CA TYR A 195 22.45 17.73 -10.32
C TYR A 195 21.89 17.02 -9.09
N ILE A 196 20.98 17.65 -8.34
CA ILE A 196 20.32 17.06 -7.16
C ILE A 196 19.48 15.85 -7.58
N ALA A 197 18.83 15.91 -8.75
CA ALA A 197 18.05 14.79 -9.27
C ALA A 197 18.94 13.54 -9.46
N PHE A 198 20.14 13.71 -9.98
CA PHE A 198 21.10 12.59 -10.14
C PHE A 198 21.54 12.05 -8.79
N ILE A 199 21.85 12.91 -7.82
CA ILE A 199 22.25 12.50 -6.46
C ILE A 199 21.14 11.71 -5.79
N VAL A 200 19.88 12.16 -5.90
CA VAL A 200 18.72 11.48 -5.32
C VAL A 200 18.51 10.11 -5.97
N ILE A 201 18.60 10.03 -7.30
CA ILE A 201 18.42 8.76 -8.02
C ILE A 201 19.50 7.75 -7.61
N ILE A 202 20.78 8.16 -7.69
CA ILE A 202 21.90 7.27 -7.34
C ILE A 202 21.83 6.89 -5.86
N GLY A 203 21.58 7.85 -4.98
CA GLY A 203 21.44 7.64 -3.54
C GLY A 203 20.31 6.65 -3.21
N THR A 204 19.17 6.74 -3.89
CA THR A 204 18.03 5.83 -3.71
C THR A 204 18.38 4.40 -4.17
N ILE A 205 19.05 4.26 -5.31
CA ILE A 205 19.49 2.94 -5.81
C ILE A 205 20.48 2.30 -4.84
N LEU A 206 21.47 3.07 -4.39
CA LEU A 206 22.48 2.59 -3.43
C LEU A 206 21.86 2.22 -2.09
N LEU A 207 20.95 3.07 -1.58
CA LEU A 207 20.22 2.80 -0.35
C LEU A 207 19.43 1.48 -0.46
N TYR A 208 18.69 1.31 -1.55
CA TYR A 208 17.92 0.08 -1.77
C TYR A 208 18.82 -1.15 -1.85
N ALA A 209 19.91 -1.09 -2.61
CA ALA A 209 20.86 -2.19 -2.73
C ALA A 209 21.51 -2.56 -1.38
N LEU A 210 21.83 -1.55 -0.57
CA LEU A 210 22.38 -1.74 0.78
C LEU A 210 21.37 -2.41 1.72
N LEU A 211 20.12 -1.93 1.71
CA LEU A 211 19.05 -2.48 2.53
C LEU A 211 18.67 -3.91 2.09
N GLU A 212 18.76 -4.20 0.80
CA GLU A 212 18.58 -5.55 0.27
C GLU A 212 19.68 -6.48 0.76
N HIS A 213 20.93 -6.05 0.70
CA HIS A 213 22.07 -6.81 1.22
C HIS A 213 21.91 -7.15 2.71
N TRP A 214 21.39 -6.19 3.50
CA TRP A 214 21.12 -6.38 4.92
C TRP A 214 19.80 -7.10 5.21
N ARG A 215 19.06 -7.53 4.19
CA ARG A 215 17.73 -8.14 4.31
C ARG A 215 16.69 -7.26 5.04
N LYS A 216 16.88 -5.94 5.00
CA LYS A 216 16.00 -4.94 5.66
C LYS A 216 15.24 -4.09 4.64
N ARG A 217 14.71 -4.71 3.59
CA ARG A 217 13.96 -4.03 2.50
C ARG A 217 12.79 -3.17 2.99
N TRP A 218 12.18 -3.56 4.09
CA TRP A 218 11.06 -2.84 4.70
C TRP A 218 11.42 -1.42 5.16
N LEU A 219 12.69 -1.12 5.41
CA LEU A 219 13.18 0.22 5.73
C LEU A 219 13.28 1.16 4.51
N ALA A 220 13.19 0.65 3.29
CA ALA A 220 13.42 1.45 2.08
C ALA A 220 12.44 2.62 1.96
N VAL A 221 11.16 2.40 2.24
CA VAL A 221 10.13 3.46 2.16
C VAL A 221 10.30 4.50 3.28
N PRO A 222 10.39 4.15 4.57
CA PRO A 222 10.59 5.13 5.63
C PRO A 222 11.86 5.97 5.45
N LEU A 223 12.99 5.31 5.17
CA LEU A 223 14.26 6.02 4.96
C LEU A 223 14.25 6.88 3.69
N GLY A 224 13.64 6.39 2.61
CA GLY A 224 13.45 7.16 1.39
C GLY A 224 12.65 8.43 1.64
N CYS A 225 11.57 8.38 2.41
CA CYS A 225 10.77 9.56 2.78
C CYS A 225 11.56 10.55 3.64
N VAL A 226 12.34 10.06 4.62
CA VAL A 226 13.20 10.92 5.45
C VAL A 226 14.26 11.62 4.59
N LEU A 227 14.92 10.89 3.70
CA LEU A 227 15.91 11.47 2.78
C LEU A 227 15.28 12.49 1.83
N ALA A 228 14.11 12.19 1.27
CA ALA A 228 13.39 13.12 0.41
C ALA A 228 12.99 14.39 1.16
N GLY A 229 12.48 14.27 2.39
CA GLY A 229 12.15 15.42 3.25
C GLY A 229 13.39 16.26 3.58
N PHE A 230 14.49 15.62 3.89
CA PHE A 230 15.77 16.30 4.18
C PHE A 230 16.34 17.03 2.95
N THR A 231 16.29 16.39 1.78
CA THR A 231 16.73 17.04 0.53
C THR A 231 15.84 18.23 0.17
N ALA A 232 14.52 18.12 0.36
CA ALA A 232 13.59 19.23 0.14
C ALA A 232 13.81 20.40 1.12
N TYR A 233 14.22 20.11 2.35
CA TYR A 233 14.56 21.16 3.34
C TYR A 233 15.86 21.91 3.02
N LEU A 234 16.83 21.23 2.39
CA LEU A 234 18.12 21.83 2.03
C LEU A 234 18.09 22.65 0.71
N CYS A 235 17.04 22.49 -0.09
CA CYS A 235 16.85 23.22 -1.36
C CYS A 235 16.07 24.50 -1.16
#